data_bb330c8f1f1940c7dcee0543d9cf5fef
#
_entry.id   bb330c8f1f1940c7dcee0543d9cf5fef
#
_cell.length_a   1.000
_cell.length_b   1.000
_cell.length_c   1.000
_cell.angle_alpha   90.00
_cell.angle_beta   90.00
_cell.angle_gamma   90.00
#
_symmetry.space_group_name_H-M   'P 1'
#
loop_
_entity.id
_entity.type
_entity.pdbx_description
1 polymer ?
#
loop_
_entity_poly.entity_id
_entity_poly.type
_entity_poly.pdbx_seq_one_letter_code
_entity_poly.pdbx_strand_id
1 'polypeptide(L)'
;MKIEDALALVPCYLPDDECWEYQGTLNHDGYGQITDDYRRTRRVHRLMYEACCEPLASSQVVRHTCDNRSCCNPNHLVVGTQADNIHDCVARGRFPDRAGETNGRARLTQELVDDIRKIYSSGMWSYGLLAQLFDTPRATIAHVIKGYTWPASLTNDTN
;
A
#
# COMPACT_ATOMS: atom_id res chain seq x y z
N MET A 1 4.19 16.13 24.10
CA MET A 1 5.67 16.03 23.96
C MET A 1 6.09 17.11 22.96
N LYS A 2 7.07 17.91 23.33
CA LYS A 2 7.61 18.90 22.38
C LYS A 2 8.29 18.21 21.21
N ILE A 3 8.32 18.89 20.06
CA ILE A 3 8.97 18.34 18.85
C ILE A 3 10.47 18.13 19.09
N GLU A 4 11.10 19.05 19.81
CA GLU A 4 12.53 18.99 20.17
C GLU A 4 12.85 17.73 20.98
N ASP A 5 12.00 17.37 21.98
CA ASP A 5 12.19 16.16 22.79
C ASP A 5 12.07 14.90 21.92
N ALA A 6 11.21 14.93 20.90
CA ALA A 6 11.06 13.80 19.98
C ALA A 6 12.24 13.65 19.05
N LEU A 7 12.79 14.76 18.52
CA LEU A 7 13.97 14.72 17.66
C LEU A 7 15.22 14.28 18.43
N ALA A 8 15.30 14.55 19.74
CA ALA A 8 16.38 14.06 20.59
C ALA A 8 16.41 12.53 20.75
N LEU A 9 15.32 11.83 20.40
CA LEU A 9 15.27 10.36 20.38
C LEU A 9 15.70 9.75 19.03
N VAL A 10 16.19 10.57 18.11
CA VAL A 10 16.80 10.11 16.86
C VAL A 10 18.30 10.04 17.01
N PRO A 11 18.96 8.89 16.77
CA PRO A 11 20.39 8.72 16.96
C PRO A 11 21.20 9.35 15.82
N CYS A 12 21.16 10.68 15.70
CA CYS A 12 21.84 11.44 14.64
C CYS A 12 23.38 11.48 14.78
N TYR A 13 23.94 10.73 15.73
CA TYR A 13 25.38 10.50 15.87
C TYR A 13 25.88 9.28 15.08
N LEU A 14 24.98 8.51 14.46
CA LEU A 14 25.33 7.38 13.61
C LEU A 14 25.83 7.86 12.23
N PRO A 15 26.61 7.03 11.49
CA PRO A 15 27.02 7.33 10.13
C PRO A 15 25.83 7.68 9.20
N ASP A 16 26.11 8.50 8.20
CA ASP A 16 25.09 9.00 7.26
C ASP A 16 24.50 7.92 6.35
N ASP A 17 25.19 6.81 6.18
CA ASP A 17 24.75 5.64 5.41
C ASP A 17 23.95 4.61 6.24
N GLU A 18 23.90 4.80 7.56
CA GLU A 18 23.13 3.95 8.46
C GLU A 18 21.73 4.49 8.71
N CYS A 19 20.80 3.59 9.06
CA CYS A 19 19.46 3.99 9.47
C CYS A 19 19.48 4.58 10.90
N TRP A 20 18.97 5.79 11.04
CA TRP A 20 18.77 6.43 12.34
C TRP A 20 17.37 6.06 12.86
N GLU A 21 17.27 4.92 13.50
CA GLU A 21 15.97 4.41 13.97
C GLU A 21 15.46 5.21 15.17
N TYR A 22 14.25 5.70 15.05
CA TYR A 22 13.59 6.45 16.13
C TYR A 22 13.41 5.59 17.38
N GLN A 23 13.91 6.06 18.51
CA GLN A 23 13.92 5.34 19.79
C GLN A 23 12.64 5.59 20.64
N GLY A 24 11.63 6.25 20.08
CA GLY A 24 10.38 6.54 20.75
C GLY A 24 9.21 5.68 20.26
N THR A 25 8.00 6.18 20.44
CA THR A 25 6.77 5.45 20.08
C THR A 25 6.60 5.28 18.57
N LEU A 26 6.39 4.05 18.13
CA LEU A 26 6.01 3.72 16.77
C LEU A 26 4.49 3.50 16.67
N ASN A 27 3.91 3.82 15.51
CA ASN A 27 2.54 3.44 15.22
C ASN A 27 2.45 1.98 14.74
N HIS A 28 1.22 1.49 14.50
CA HIS A 28 0.98 0.10 14.04
C HIS A 28 1.66 -0.24 12.70
N ASP A 29 1.98 0.76 11.87
CA ASP A 29 2.70 0.57 10.61
C ASP A 29 4.22 0.59 10.77
N GLY A 30 4.74 0.86 11.98
CA GLY A 30 6.17 0.95 12.27
C GLY A 30 6.79 2.33 12.06
N TYR A 31 6.00 3.38 11.84
CA TYR A 31 6.52 4.75 11.74
C TYR A 31 6.66 5.41 13.10
N GLY A 32 7.75 6.14 13.31
CA GLY A 32 7.92 7.05 14.44
C GLY A 32 6.79 8.08 14.49
N GLN A 33 6.13 8.19 15.64
CA GLN A 33 4.96 9.04 15.83
C GLN A 33 5.02 9.79 17.15
N ILE A 34 4.62 11.06 17.12
CA ILE A 34 4.39 11.87 18.32
C ILE A 34 3.02 12.53 18.27
N THR A 35 2.54 12.91 19.44
CA THR A 35 1.43 13.86 19.59
C THR A 35 2.01 15.15 20.15
N ASP A 36 1.94 16.24 19.39
CA ASP A 36 2.46 17.55 19.76
C ASP A 36 1.58 18.22 20.88
N ASP A 37 2.03 19.34 21.41
CA ASP A 37 1.31 20.06 22.49
C ASP A 37 -0.06 20.60 22.02
N TYR A 38 -0.29 20.68 20.72
CA TYR A 38 -1.58 21.03 20.09
C TYR A 38 -2.47 19.82 19.82
N ARG A 39 -2.12 18.64 20.36
CA ARG A 39 -2.81 17.34 20.16
C ARG A 39 -2.84 16.87 18.69
N ARG A 40 -1.87 17.31 17.86
CA ARG A 40 -1.75 16.84 16.48
C ARG A 40 -0.76 15.69 16.41
N THR A 41 -1.15 14.63 15.74
CA THR A 41 -0.26 13.51 15.45
C THR A 41 0.70 13.87 14.32
N ARG A 42 2.01 13.74 14.56
CA ARG A 42 3.07 14.06 13.60
C ARG A 42 3.97 12.83 13.39
N ARG A 43 4.44 12.65 12.17
CA ARG A 43 5.43 11.63 11.82
C ARG A 43 6.84 12.16 12.07
N VAL A 44 7.66 11.43 12.81
CA VAL A 44 8.98 11.90 13.24
C VAL A 44 9.93 12.07 12.06
N HIS A 45 9.98 11.13 11.10
CA HIS A 45 10.82 11.26 9.91
C HIS A 45 10.49 12.52 9.09
N ARG A 46 9.21 12.93 9.02
CA ARG A 46 8.82 14.17 8.36
C ARG A 46 9.32 15.40 9.13
N LEU A 47 9.20 15.39 10.45
CA LEU A 47 9.73 16.47 11.30
C LEU A 47 11.25 16.59 11.18
N MET A 48 11.95 15.43 11.13
CA MET A 48 13.39 15.40 10.96
C MET A 48 13.82 15.97 9.60
N TYR A 49 13.11 15.61 8.53
CA TYR A 49 13.35 16.19 7.21
C TYR A 49 13.13 17.71 7.20
N GLU A 50 12.03 18.19 7.78
CA GLU A 50 11.72 19.63 7.88
C GLU A 50 12.77 20.39 8.71
N ALA A 51 13.37 19.74 9.72
CA ALA A 51 14.40 20.35 10.58
C ALA A 51 15.78 20.41 9.91
N CYS A 52 16.14 19.43 9.08
CA CYS A 52 17.47 19.30 8.50
C CYS A 52 17.57 19.79 7.05
N CYS A 53 16.46 19.83 6.32
CA CYS A 53 16.45 20.13 4.89
C CYS A 53 15.61 21.39 4.60
N GLU A 54 14.32 21.21 4.33
CA GLU A 54 13.44 22.30 3.92
C GLU A 54 12.00 22.13 4.43
N PRO A 55 11.24 23.20 4.59
CA PRO A 55 9.82 23.13 4.91
C PRO A 55 9.04 22.38 3.82
N LEU A 56 8.06 21.57 4.22
CA LEU A 56 7.29 20.72 3.33
C LEU A 56 5.88 21.30 3.08
N ALA A 57 5.48 21.35 1.83
CA ALA A 57 4.10 21.63 1.47
C ALA A 57 3.15 20.51 1.96
N SER A 58 1.88 20.86 2.18
CA SER A 58 0.87 19.88 2.67
C SER A 58 0.61 18.73 1.70
N SER A 59 0.82 18.94 0.40
CA SER A 59 0.67 17.93 -0.65
C SER A 59 1.88 17.02 -0.81
N GLN A 60 3.03 17.37 -0.22
CA GLN A 60 4.25 16.60 -0.30
C GLN A 60 4.29 15.49 0.74
N VAL A 61 4.83 14.34 0.36
CA VAL A 61 5.12 13.20 1.23
C VAL A 61 6.62 12.96 1.32
N VAL A 62 7.07 12.54 2.49
CA VAL A 62 8.45 12.10 2.71
C VAL A 62 8.49 10.57 2.60
N ARG A 63 9.34 10.06 1.73
CA ARG A 63 9.47 8.64 1.39
C ARG A 63 10.82 8.12 1.85
N HIS A 64 10.89 6.86 2.25
CA HIS A 64 12.15 6.20 2.62
C HIS A 64 12.79 5.53 1.40
N THR A 65 14.07 5.80 1.17
CA THR A 65 14.89 5.08 0.18
C THR A 65 15.39 3.75 0.73
N CYS A 66 15.57 3.66 2.06
CA CYS A 66 16.06 2.50 2.80
C CYS A 66 14.98 1.47 3.18
N ASP A 67 13.70 1.73 2.89
CA ASP A 67 12.54 0.90 3.26
C ASP A 67 12.30 0.68 4.76
N ASN A 68 13.11 1.26 5.63
CA ASN A 68 12.92 1.20 7.07
C ASN A 68 12.00 2.33 7.54
N ARG A 69 10.80 2.00 8.01
CA ARG A 69 9.76 2.96 8.40
C ARG A 69 10.08 3.71 9.69
N SER A 70 10.93 3.15 10.55
CA SER A 70 11.40 3.81 11.79
C SER A 70 12.58 4.75 11.54
N CYS A 71 13.21 4.68 10.36
CA CYS A 71 14.35 5.51 10.02
C CYS A 71 13.99 6.99 9.93
N CYS A 72 14.83 7.83 10.50
CA CYS A 72 14.71 9.29 10.47
C CYS A 72 15.94 9.97 9.87
N ASN A 73 16.90 9.21 9.28
CA ASN A 73 18.08 9.76 8.63
C ASN A 73 17.67 10.59 7.40
N PRO A 74 17.98 11.90 7.35
CA PRO A 74 17.61 12.76 6.21
C PRO A 74 18.17 12.28 4.87
N ASN A 75 19.33 11.63 4.86
CA ASN A 75 19.94 11.08 3.64
C ASN A 75 19.18 9.86 3.09
N HIS A 76 18.33 9.23 3.90
CA HIS A 76 17.46 8.13 3.52
C HIS A 76 16.03 8.60 3.20
N LEU A 77 15.79 9.91 3.20
CA LEU A 77 14.47 10.50 3.00
C LEU A 77 14.44 11.32 1.71
N VAL A 78 13.41 11.14 0.91
CA VAL A 78 13.17 11.91 -0.30
C VAL A 78 11.74 12.44 -0.33
N VAL A 79 11.61 13.69 -0.78
CA VAL A 79 10.30 14.32 -0.96
C VAL A 79 9.70 13.93 -2.30
N GLY A 80 8.41 13.82 -2.34
CA GLY A 80 7.68 13.58 -3.57
C GLY A 80 6.18 13.73 -3.36
N THR A 81 5.44 13.28 -4.36
CA THR A 81 3.98 13.24 -4.35
C THR A 81 3.46 11.89 -3.84
N GLN A 82 2.15 11.82 -3.59
CA GLN A 82 1.50 10.53 -3.30
C GLN A 82 1.62 9.55 -4.49
N ALA A 83 1.63 10.07 -5.73
CA ALA A 83 1.84 9.24 -6.92
C ALA A 83 3.23 8.60 -6.93
N ASP A 84 4.27 9.35 -6.59
CA ASP A 84 5.65 8.83 -6.48
C ASP A 84 5.74 7.74 -5.41
N ASN A 85 5.06 7.93 -4.27
CA ASN A 85 5.04 6.93 -3.20
C ASN A 85 4.36 5.62 -3.64
N ILE A 86 3.28 5.70 -4.41
CA ILE A 86 2.62 4.53 -4.99
C ILE A 86 3.55 3.86 -6.02
N HIS A 87 4.22 4.64 -6.86
CA HIS A 87 5.14 4.15 -7.87
C HIS A 87 6.30 3.36 -7.23
N ASP A 88 6.90 3.90 -6.16
CA ASP A 88 7.92 3.19 -5.39
C ASP A 88 7.40 1.88 -4.80
N CYS A 89 6.16 1.89 -4.29
CA CYS A 89 5.53 0.70 -3.73
C CYS A 89 5.35 -0.40 -4.79
N VAL A 90 4.92 -0.02 -6.00
CA VAL A 90 4.79 -0.94 -7.14
C VAL A 90 6.15 -1.45 -7.61
N ALA A 91 7.11 -0.55 -7.82
CA ALA A 91 8.45 -0.89 -8.31
C ALA A 91 9.20 -1.85 -7.39
N ARG A 92 8.92 -1.77 -6.08
CA ARG A 92 9.52 -2.64 -5.05
C ARG A 92 8.68 -3.89 -4.74
N GLY A 93 7.63 -4.18 -5.54
CA GLY A 93 6.76 -5.34 -5.36
C GLY A 93 5.96 -5.35 -4.05
N ARG A 94 5.80 -4.18 -3.38
CA ARG A 94 5.09 -4.06 -2.11
C ARG A 94 3.64 -3.62 -2.26
N PHE A 95 3.21 -3.37 -3.48
CA PHE A 95 1.80 -3.07 -3.74
C PHE A 95 1.00 -4.35 -3.44
N PRO A 96 0.04 -4.31 -2.51
CA PRO A 96 -0.71 -5.50 -2.17
C PRO A 96 -1.48 -5.98 -3.39
N ASP A 97 -1.30 -7.26 -3.74
CA ASP A 97 -2.18 -7.89 -4.71
C ASP A 97 -3.59 -7.94 -4.09
N ARG A 98 -4.47 -7.13 -4.65
CA ARG A 98 -5.89 -7.07 -4.26
C ARG A 98 -6.78 -7.64 -5.36
N ALA A 99 -6.22 -8.46 -6.25
CA ALA A 99 -6.97 -9.18 -7.25
C ALA A 99 -7.58 -10.46 -6.66
N GLY A 100 -8.70 -10.87 -7.21
CA GLY A 100 -9.32 -12.12 -6.82
C GLY A 100 -9.65 -12.23 -5.32
N GLU A 101 -9.39 -13.38 -4.73
CA GLU A 101 -9.69 -13.70 -3.31
C GLU A 101 -8.85 -12.89 -2.31
N THR A 102 -7.69 -12.38 -2.71
CA THR A 102 -6.86 -11.54 -1.85
C THR A 102 -7.48 -10.17 -1.59
N ASN A 103 -8.49 -9.78 -2.37
CA ASN A 103 -9.29 -8.60 -2.09
C ASN A 103 -10.24 -8.87 -0.94
N GLY A 104 -10.06 -8.23 0.22
CA GLY A 104 -10.93 -8.38 1.40
C GLY A 104 -12.41 -8.03 1.17
N ARG A 105 -12.78 -7.51 -0.01
CA ARG A 105 -14.16 -7.26 -0.44
C ARG A 105 -14.64 -8.25 -1.52
N ALA A 106 -13.81 -9.23 -1.87
CA ALA A 106 -14.20 -10.25 -2.84
C ALA A 106 -15.37 -11.07 -2.29
N ARG A 107 -16.43 -11.23 -3.09
CA ARG A 107 -17.57 -12.10 -2.81
C ARG A 107 -17.49 -13.41 -3.57
N LEU A 108 -16.64 -13.46 -4.58
CA LEU A 108 -16.40 -14.65 -5.40
C LEU A 108 -15.10 -15.31 -4.96
N THR A 109 -15.08 -16.63 -5.06
CA THR A 109 -13.87 -17.46 -4.95
C THR A 109 -13.35 -17.80 -6.34
N GLN A 110 -12.11 -18.28 -6.45
CA GLN A 110 -11.56 -18.74 -7.73
C GLN A 110 -12.40 -19.85 -8.33
N GLU A 111 -12.91 -20.78 -7.51
CA GLU A 111 -13.80 -21.86 -7.93
C GLU A 111 -15.07 -21.34 -8.58
N LEU A 112 -15.75 -20.36 -7.93
CA LEU A 112 -16.95 -19.72 -8.49
C LEU A 112 -16.64 -18.99 -9.80
N VAL A 113 -15.49 -18.36 -9.92
CA VAL A 113 -15.06 -17.69 -11.14
C VAL A 113 -14.88 -18.67 -12.29
N ASP A 114 -14.25 -19.81 -12.01
CA ASP A 114 -14.05 -20.87 -13.00
C ASP A 114 -15.37 -21.49 -13.44
N ASP A 115 -16.30 -21.70 -12.53
CA ASP A 115 -17.68 -22.15 -12.83
C ASP A 115 -18.42 -21.12 -13.70
N ILE A 116 -18.37 -19.83 -13.35
CA ILE A 116 -18.97 -18.74 -14.15
C ILE A 116 -18.42 -18.78 -15.60
N ARG A 117 -17.10 -18.90 -15.76
CA ARG A 117 -16.47 -18.96 -17.08
C ARG A 117 -16.85 -20.20 -17.87
N LYS A 118 -16.86 -21.36 -17.21
CA LYS A 118 -17.27 -22.64 -17.80
C LYS A 118 -18.72 -22.60 -18.28
N ILE A 119 -19.63 -22.11 -17.45
CA ILE A 119 -21.04 -22.00 -17.81
C ILE A 119 -21.23 -21.00 -18.96
N TYR A 120 -20.53 -19.85 -18.90
CA TYR A 120 -20.59 -18.85 -19.99
C TYR A 120 -20.07 -19.41 -21.31
N SER A 121 -19.00 -20.20 -21.32
CA SER A 121 -18.41 -20.78 -22.53
C SER A 121 -19.34 -21.76 -23.27
N SER A 122 -20.39 -22.27 -22.61
CA SER A 122 -21.43 -23.10 -23.25
C SER A 122 -22.28 -22.32 -24.28
N GLY A 123 -22.20 -20.97 -24.26
CA GLY A 123 -22.93 -20.11 -25.18
C GLY A 123 -24.41 -19.92 -24.85
N MET A 124 -24.94 -20.60 -23.85
CA MET A 124 -26.37 -20.56 -23.49
C MET A 124 -26.72 -19.50 -22.45
N TRP A 125 -25.75 -18.91 -21.80
CA TRP A 125 -25.93 -18.03 -20.65
C TRP A 125 -25.51 -16.59 -20.92
N SER A 126 -26.42 -15.67 -20.66
CA SER A 126 -26.11 -14.23 -20.69
C SER A 126 -25.53 -13.78 -19.35
N TYR A 127 -24.86 -12.60 -19.35
CA TYR A 127 -24.38 -11.97 -18.10
C TYR A 127 -25.51 -11.73 -17.08
N GLY A 128 -26.73 -11.48 -17.54
CA GLY A 128 -27.86 -11.28 -16.66
C GLY A 128 -28.33 -12.56 -15.97
N LEU A 129 -28.36 -13.67 -16.68
CA LEU A 129 -28.73 -14.98 -16.12
C LEU A 129 -27.68 -15.46 -15.13
N LEU A 130 -26.40 -15.30 -15.45
CA LEU A 130 -25.29 -15.62 -14.53
C LEU A 130 -25.32 -14.73 -13.28
N ALA A 131 -25.67 -13.45 -13.42
CA ALA A 131 -25.80 -12.54 -12.30
C ALA A 131 -26.89 -13.01 -11.30
N GLN A 132 -28.00 -13.52 -11.81
CA GLN A 132 -29.07 -14.09 -10.98
C GLN A 132 -28.67 -15.43 -10.36
N LEU A 133 -28.02 -16.31 -11.12
CA LEU A 133 -27.60 -17.64 -10.64
C LEU A 133 -26.59 -17.56 -9.50
N PHE A 134 -25.62 -16.62 -9.60
CA PHE A 134 -24.54 -16.47 -8.63
C PHE A 134 -24.78 -15.34 -7.62
N ASP A 135 -25.97 -14.76 -7.57
CA ASP A 135 -26.30 -13.61 -6.71
C ASP A 135 -25.22 -12.51 -6.75
N THR A 136 -24.79 -12.17 -7.95
CA THR A 136 -23.63 -11.29 -8.18
C THR A 136 -23.99 -10.21 -9.19
N PRO A 137 -23.57 -8.93 -8.96
CA PRO A 137 -23.88 -7.86 -9.90
C PRO A 137 -23.43 -8.17 -11.33
N ARG A 138 -24.27 -7.85 -12.32
CA ARG A 138 -24.00 -8.10 -13.75
C ARG A 138 -22.64 -7.50 -14.20
N ALA A 139 -22.27 -6.33 -13.66
CA ALA A 139 -20.98 -5.71 -13.95
C ALA A 139 -19.81 -6.57 -13.48
N THR A 140 -19.93 -7.20 -12.29
CA THR A 140 -18.92 -8.12 -11.76
C THR A 140 -18.78 -9.36 -12.63
N ILE A 141 -19.90 -9.96 -13.07
CA ILE A 141 -19.88 -11.08 -14.01
C ILE A 141 -19.18 -10.71 -15.32
N ALA A 142 -19.49 -9.52 -15.87
CA ALA A 142 -18.83 -9.04 -17.08
C ALA A 142 -17.31 -8.86 -16.90
N HIS A 143 -16.87 -8.35 -15.75
CA HIS A 143 -15.44 -8.18 -15.43
C HIS A 143 -14.73 -9.53 -15.25
N VAL A 144 -15.37 -10.49 -14.60
CA VAL A 144 -14.86 -11.86 -14.44
C VAL A 144 -14.65 -12.53 -15.80
N ILE A 145 -15.65 -12.47 -16.68
CA ILE A 145 -15.59 -13.10 -18.00
C ILE A 145 -14.56 -12.43 -18.91
N LYS A 146 -14.43 -11.08 -18.83
CA LYS A 146 -13.43 -10.32 -19.58
C LYS A 146 -12.03 -10.38 -18.98
N GLY A 147 -11.85 -10.99 -17.81
CA GLY A 147 -10.54 -11.09 -17.14
C GLY A 147 -10.04 -9.80 -16.48
N TYR A 148 -10.88 -8.79 -16.27
CA TYR A 148 -10.47 -7.50 -15.70
C TYR A 148 -10.21 -7.58 -14.20
N THR A 149 -10.90 -8.44 -13.46
CA THR A 149 -10.79 -8.56 -12.00
C THR A 149 -10.24 -9.90 -11.52
N TRP A 150 -10.26 -10.88 -12.38
CA TRP A 150 -9.77 -12.24 -12.13
C TRP A 150 -8.97 -12.66 -13.36
N PRO A 151 -7.68 -12.29 -13.48
CA PRO A 151 -6.87 -12.73 -14.61
C PRO A 151 -6.90 -14.26 -14.67
N ALA A 152 -6.93 -14.81 -15.87
CA ALA A 152 -6.83 -16.26 -16.03
C ALA A 152 -5.53 -16.72 -15.37
N SER A 153 -5.60 -17.70 -14.48
CA SER A 153 -4.40 -18.36 -13.97
C SER A 153 -3.63 -18.86 -15.18
N LEU A 154 -2.39 -18.40 -15.33
CA LEU A 154 -1.47 -19.04 -16.28
C LEU A 154 -1.27 -20.46 -15.74
N THR A 155 -2.09 -21.41 -16.19
CA THR A 155 -1.81 -22.82 -15.98
C THR A 155 -0.47 -23.05 -16.68
N ASN A 156 0.58 -23.23 -15.89
CA ASN A 156 1.80 -23.82 -16.38
C ASN A 156 1.48 -25.27 -16.74
N ASP A 157 0.91 -25.47 -17.93
CA ASP A 157 0.93 -26.76 -18.58
C ASP A 157 2.37 -26.99 -19.06
N THR A 158 3.23 -27.37 -18.12
CA THR A 158 4.47 -28.09 -18.44
C THR A 158 4.11 -29.55 -18.58
N ASN A 159 3.93 -29.97 -19.81
CA ASN A 159 3.96 -31.36 -20.23
C ASN A 159 5.41 -31.83 -20.28
#